data_73bfbbcd4c123a175381ad464422fc72
#
_entry.id   73bfbbcd4c123a175381ad464422fc72
#
_cell.length_a   1.000
_cell.length_b   1.000
_cell.length_c   1.000
_cell.angle_alpha   90.00
_cell.angle_beta   90.00
_cell.angle_gamma   90.00
#
_symmetry.space_group_name_H-M   'P 1'
#
loop_
_entity.id
_entity.type
_entity.pdbx_description
1 polymer ?
#
loop_
_entity_poly.entity_id
_entity_poly.type
_entity_poly.pdbx_seq_one_letter_code
_entity_poly.pdbx_strand_id
1 'polypeptide(L)'
;MPAVIQPHCITDPLTQSNCYILTAESHALIIDPNCYQEIHSYLANHQLVPEYIILTHEHCDHIAALNDMRKNYDLKVLCSAACSQGIQSTTLNMTRIMETYLYFKSQGELRVSYPPFICQAADIVFDDIYLATWRSHAIFCIAAPGHTPGSICIIIDEKILFSGDYFIPGEEVITRLPGGDEAVYEQQGKATLRCLPTPILTYPGHGGHFILTQEVKKEYGLY
;
A
#
# COMPACT_ATOMS: atom_id res chain seq x y z
N MET A 1 -22.22 -17.31 -3.09
CA MET A 1 -20.99 -16.56 -3.40
C MET A 1 -20.79 -15.58 -2.27
N PRO A 2 -19.57 -15.37 -1.75
CA PRO A 2 -19.34 -14.33 -0.76
C PRO A 2 -19.78 -12.96 -1.35
N ALA A 3 -20.25 -12.07 -0.47
CA ALA A 3 -20.58 -10.71 -0.87
C ALA A 3 -19.33 -10.04 -1.47
N VAL A 4 -19.53 -9.21 -2.49
CA VAL A 4 -18.41 -8.44 -3.05
C VAL A 4 -17.93 -7.47 -1.98
N ILE A 5 -16.67 -7.62 -1.56
CA ILE A 5 -16.04 -6.67 -0.65
C ILE A 5 -15.95 -5.30 -1.34
N GLN A 6 -16.40 -4.26 -0.65
CA GLN A 6 -16.21 -2.88 -1.09
C GLN A 6 -15.26 -2.20 -0.11
N PRO A 7 -14.03 -1.86 -0.54
CA PRO A 7 -13.07 -1.18 0.32
C PRO A 7 -13.55 0.22 0.71
N HIS A 8 -13.44 0.55 2.00
CA HIS A 8 -13.55 1.93 2.46
C HIS A 8 -12.19 2.60 2.34
N CYS A 9 -12.12 3.75 1.67
CA CYS A 9 -10.88 4.50 1.45
C CYS A 9 -10.79 5.68 2.42
N ILE A 10 -9.63 5.81 3.07
CA ILE A 10 -9.24 6.97 3.87
C ILE A 10 -8.03 7.60 3.19
N THR A 11 -8.16 8.83 2.72
CA THR A 11 -7.06 9.58 2.09
C THR A 11 -6.45 10.55 3.10
N ASP A 12 -5.15 10.44 3.34
CA ASP A 12 -4.43 11.38 4.20
C ASP A 12 -4.39 12.78 3.56
N PRO A 13 -4.79 13.83 4.27
CA PRO A 13 -4.88 15.17 3.68
C PRO A 13 -3.51 15.80 3.36
N LEU A 14 -2.42 15.37 4.02
CA LEU A 14 -1.08 15.91 3.82
C LEU A 14 -0.36 15.23 2.67
N THR A 15 -0.32 13.90 2.67
CA THR A 15 0.46 13.09 1.72
C THR A 15 -0.36 12.66 0.52
N GLN A 16 -1.70 12.69 0.63
CA GLN A 16 -2.66 12.18 -0.34
C GLN A 16 -2.55 10.66 -0.55
N SER A 17 -1.90 9.95 0.37
CA SER A 17 -1.86 8.49 0.36
C SER A 17 -3.20 7.90 0.78
N ASN A 18 -3.52 6.72 0.26
CA ASN A 18 -4.75 6.00 0.51
C ASN A 18 -4.53 4.82 1.46
N CYS A 19 -5.34 4.75 2.51
CA CYS A 19 -5.55 3.56 3.30
C CYS A 19 -6.87 2.90 2.91
N TYR A 20 -6.91 1.59 2.84
CA TYR A 20 -8.14 0.86 2.52
C TYR A 20 -8.52 -0.09 3.65
N ILE A 21 -9.80 -0.04 4.05
CA ILE A 21 -10.36 -0.94 5.06
C ILE A 21 -11.36 -1.87 4.37
N LEU A 22 -11.05 -3.17 4.40
CA LEU A 22 -11.94 -4.22 3.93
C LEU A 22 -12.68 -4.80 5.14
N THR A 23 -13.98 -5.00 4.98
CA THR A 23 -14.82 -5.52 6.07
C THR A 23 -15.43 -6.86 5.70
N ALA A 24 -15.29 -7.84 6.56
CA ALA A 24 -15.98 -9.12 6.47
C ALA A 24 -16.54 -9.49 7.84
N GLU A 25 -17.86 -9.67 7.92
CA GLU A 25 -18.58 -9.83 9.19
C GLU A 25 -18.32 -8.62 10.12
N SER A 26 -17.81 -8.84 11.34
CA SER A 26 -17.42 -7.80 12.30
C SER A 26 -15.89 -7.56 12.34
N HIS A 27 -15.17 -7.95 11.29
CA HIS A 27 -13.70 -7.88 11.26
C HIS A 27 -13.21 -7.02 10.11
N ALA A 28 -12.00 -6.47 10.29
CA ALA A 28 -11.36 -5.62 9.29
C ALA A 28 -9.97 -6.14 8.92
N LEU A 29 -9.65 -6.02 7.62
CA LEU A 29 -8.32 -6.09 7.06
C LEU A 29 -7.99 -4.71 6.51
N ILE A 30 -6.83 -4.18 6.87
CA ILE A 30 -6.41 -2.82 6.53
C ILE A 30 -5.22 -2.89 5.57
N ILE A 31 -5.23 -2.07 4.55
CA ILE A 31 -4.10 -1.92 3.61
C ILE A 31 -3.56 -0.51 3.76
N ASP A 32 -2.25 -0.39 3.99
CA ASP A 32 -1.48 0.85 4.10
C ASP A 32 -2.07 1.85 5.11
N PRO A 33 -1.90 1.64 6.42
CA PRO A 33 -2.47 2.51 7.45
C PRO A 33 -1.77 3.87 7.48
N ASN A 34 -2.44 4.92 7.00
CA ASN A 34 -1.92 6.28 6.87
C ASN A 34 -2.31 7.22 8.02
N CYS A 35 -3.55 7.20 8.49
CA CYS A 35 -4.07 8.12 9.50
C CYS A 35 -4.77 7.36 10.64
N TYR A 36 -4.13 7.28 11.81
CA TYR A 36 -4.66 6.51 12.95
C TYR A 36 -6.05 6.99 13.40
N GLN A 37 -6.26 8.29 13.54
CA GLN A 37 -7.50 8.84 14.07
C GLN A 37 -8.71 8.49 13.19
N GLU A 38 -8.56 8.58 11.88
CA GLU A 38 -9.61 8.26 10.93
C GLU A 38 -9.88 6.75 10.91
N ILE A 39 -8.83 5.93 10.88
CA ILE A 39 -8.93 4.47 10.94
C ILE A 39 -9.64 4.04 12.23
N HIS A 40 -9.18 4.55 13.39
CA HIS A 40 -9.75 4.24 14.70
C HIS A 40 -11.23 4.63 14.77
N SER A 41 -11.58 5.84 14.31
CA SER A 41 -12.95 6.33 14.28
C SER A 41 -13.84 5.45 13.40
N TYR A 42 -13.36 5.06 12.23
CA TYR A 42 -14.11 4.17 11.34
C TYR A 42 -14.36 2.80 11.98
N LEU A 43 -13.32 2.18 12.54
CA LEU A 43 -13.43 0.87 13.21
C LEU A 43 -14.40 0.94 14.40
N ALA A 44 -14.31 1.97 15.24
CA ALA A 44 -15.19 2.15 16.40
C ALA A 44 -16.65 2.35 16.00
N ASN A 45 -16.93 3.23 15.03
CA ASN A 45 -18.27 3.54 14.56
C ASN A 45 -18.98 2.33 13.92
N HIS A 46 -18.20 1.41 13.32
CA HIS A 46 -18.72 0.19 12.68
C HIS A 46 -18.56 -1.07 13.55
N GLN A 47 -18.05 -0.91 14.77
CA GLN A 47 -17.79 -2.03 15.72
C GLN A 47 -16.94 -3.14 15.10
N LEU A 48 -15.88 -2.75 14.36
CA LEU A 48 -15.00 -3.67 13.65
C LEU A 48 -13.76 -4.00 14.49
N VAL A 49 -13.34 -5.25 14.43
CA VAL A 49 -12.09 -5.75 15.02
C VAL A 49 -11.05 -5.89 13.91
N PRO A 50 -9.99 -5.09 13.88
CA PRO A 50 -8.93 -5.26 12.90
C PRO A 50 -8.10 -6.50 13.24
N GLU A 51 -7.87 -7.38 12.26
CA GLU A 51 -7.11 -8.61 12.42
C GLU A 51 -5.77 -8.57 11.70
N TYR A 52 -5.74 -7.91 10.54
CA TYR A 52 -4.57 -7.84 9.69
C TYR A 52 -4.35 -6.43 9.14
N ILE A 53 -3.07 -6.09 9.00
CA ILE A 53 -2.60 -5.02 8.15
C ILE A 53 -1.74 -5.67 7.06
N ILE A 54 -1.97 -5.30 5.79
CA ILE A 54 -1.09 -5.64 4.68
C ILE A 54 -0.47 -4.35 4.16
N LEU A 55 0.86 -4.33 4.04
CA LEU A 55 1.57 -3.17 3.49
C LEU A 55 1.92 -3.43 2.04
N THR A 56 1.58 -2.49 1.16
CA THR A 56 1.97 -2.55 -0.26
C THR A 56 3.45 -2.27 -0.44
N HIS A 57 4.03 -1.38 0.38
CA HIS A 57 5.45 -1.06 0.41
C HIS A 57 5.81 -0.28 1.69
N GLU A 58 7.09 0.05 1.84
CA GLU A 58 7.67 0.62 3.07
C GLU A 58 7.59 2.13 3.22
N HIS A 59 7.15 2.93 2.24
CA HIS A 59 7.16 4.39 2.34
C HIS A 59 6.30 4.90 3.50
N CYS A 60 6.76 5.96 4.14
CA CYS A 60 6.26 6.41 5.44
C CYS A 60 4.80 6.88 5.43
N ASP A 61 4.32 7.36 4.32
CA ASP A 61 2.94 7.80 4.15
C ASP A 61 1.94 6.63 4.06
N HIS A 62 2.42 5.42 3.75
CA HIS A 62 1.64 4.18 3.77
C HIS A 62 1.71 3.44 5.11
N ILE A 63 2.61 3.85 6.01
CA ILE A 63 2.82 3.20 7.31
C ILE A 63 2.72 4.17 8.49
N ALA A 64 2.27 5.42 8.27
CA ALA A 64 2.28 6.48 9.27
C ALA A 64 1.49 6.11 10.55
N ALA A 65 0.41 5.34 10.42
CA ALA A 65 -0.40 4.89 11.55
C ALA A 65 0.02 3.51 12.10
N LEU A 66 1.00 2.82 11.50
CA LEU A 66 1.29 1.41 11.83
C LEU A 66 1.67 1.20 13.30
N ASN A 67 2.50 2.08 13.87
CA ASN A 67 2.90 1.98 15.28
C ASN A 67 1.73 2.17 16.24
N ASP A 68 0.84 3.13 15.96
CA ASP A 68 -0.35 3.38 16.78
C ASP A 68 -1.37 2.24 16.62
N MET A 69 -1.52 1.68 15.42
CA MET A 69 -2.36 0.50 15.22
C MET A 69 -1.86 -0.69 16.04
N ARG A 70 -0.57 -1.01 16.00
CA ARG A 70 0.02 -2.09 16.80
C ARG A 70 -0.09 -1.86 18.32
N LYS A 71 -0.03 -0.61 18.76
CA LYS A 71 -0.15 -0.25 20.19
C LYS A 71 -1.57 -0.46 20.72
N ASN A 72 -2.58 -0.25 19.88
CA ASN A 72 -3.98 -0.19 20.34
C ASN A 72 -4.81 -1.40 19.93
N TYR A 73 -4.30 -2.25 19.04
CA TYR A 73 -5.02 -3.43 18.54
C TYR A 73 -4.11 -4.67 18.51
N ASP A 74 -4.71 -5.83 18.82
CA ASP A 74 -4.06 -7.13 18.63
C ASP A 74 -4.29 -7.59 17.18
N LEU A 75 -3.33 -7.27 16.32
CA LEU A 75 -3.38 -7.55 14.89
C LEU A 75 -2.03 -8.05 14.36
N LYS A 76 -2.04 -8.65 13.18
CA LYS A 76 -0.83 -9.10 12.48
C LYS A 76 -0.53 -8.22 11.28
N VAL A 77 0.75 -7.93 11.08
CA VAL A 77 1.26 -7.19 9.91
C VAL A 77 1.89 -8.16 8.93
N LEU A 78 1.44 -8.10 7.68
CA LEU A 78 1.92 -8.87 6.54
C LEU A 78 2.53 -7.93 5.51
N CYS A 79 3.71 -8.24 5.00
CA CYS A 79 4.31 -7.59 3.83
C CYS A 79 5.43 -8.45 3.22
N SER A 80 6.06 -7.98 2.15
CA SER A 80 7.27 -8.64 1.64
C SER A 80 8.43 -8.55 2.65
N ALA A 81 9.40 -9.47 2.56
CA ALA A 81 10.58 -9.45 3.42
C ALA A 81 11.38 -8.15 3.26
N ALA A 82 11.48 -7.61 2.05
CA ALA A 82 12.15 -6.34 1.78
C ALA A 82 11.38 -5.16 2.41
N CYS A 83 10.06 -5.12 2.31
CA CYS A 83 9.23 -4.12 2.99
C CYS A 83 9.41 -4.17 4.51
N SER A 84 9.41 -5.38 5.10
CA SER A 84 9.66 -5.56 6.53
C SER A 84 11.03 -5.04 6.99
N GLN A 85 12.05 -5.12 6.15
CA GLN A 85 13.36 -4.48 6.41
C GLN A 85 13.27 -2.96 6.23
N GLY A 86 12.57 -2.50 5.20
CA GLY A 86 12.42 -1.08 4.85
C GLY A 86 11.71 -0.27 5.93
N ILE A 87 10.63 -0.78 6.50
CA ILE A 87 9.90 -0.08 7.59
C ILE A 87 10.72 0.13 8.87
N GLN A 88 11.80 -0.61 9.05
CA GLN A 88 12.75 -0.47 10.17
C GLN A 88 13.87 0.54 9.90
N SER A 89 13.89 1.17 8.72
CA SER A 89 14.94 2.09 8.28
C SER A 89 14.36 3.47 7.95
N THR A 90 14.76 4.50 8.68
CA THR A 90 14.34 5.88 8.39
C THR A 90 14.80 6.39 7.02
N THR A 91 15.75 5.73 6.39
CA THR A 91 16.21 6.05 5.04
C THR A 91 15.31 5.36 3.99
N LEU A 92 15.09 4.04 4.12
CA LEU A 92 14.30 3.29 3.14
C LEU A 92 12.81 3.65 3.21
N ASN A 93 12.28 3.94 4.42
CA ASN A 93 10.90 4.37 4.57
C ASN A 93 10.67 5.88 4.27
N MET A 94 11.68 6.58 3.77
CA MET A 94 11.62 8.00 3.39
C MET A 94 11.42 9.01 4.54
N THR A 95 11.20 8.63 5.78
CA THR A 95 10.88 9.59 6.85
C THR A 95 11.94 10.68 7.01
N ARG A 96 13.22 10.38 6.71
CA ARG A 96 14.33 11.37 6.80
C ARG A 96 14.24 12.52 5.81
N ILE A 97 13.56 12.33 4.71
CA ILE A 97 13.46 13.33 3.63
C ILE A 97 12.04 13.80 3.39
N MET A 98 11.05 13.29 4.12
CA MET A 98 9.63 13.54 3.84
C MET A 98 9.27 15.02 3.91
N GLU A 99 9.77 15.78 4.89
CA GLU A 99 9.57 17.24 4.95
C GLU A 99 10.10 17.95 3.69
N THR A 100 11.31 17.57 3.27
CA THR A 100 11.94 18.14 2.06
C THR A 100 11.17 17.73 0.80
N TYR A 101 10.73 16.47 0.73
CA TYR A 101 9.94 15.97 -0.39
C TYR A 101 8.62 16.74 -0.51
N LEU A 102 7.87 16.89 0.58
CA LEU A 102 6.59 17.62 0.61
C LEU A 102 6.79 19.11 0.26
N TYR A 103 7.86 19.72 0.75
CA TYR A 103 8.21 21.10 0.39
C TYR A 103 8.41 21.26 -1.12
N PHE A 104 9.20 20.41 -1.75
CA PHE A 104 9.42 20.49 -3.19
C PHE A 104 8.20 20.07 -4.02
N LYS A 105 7.47 19.03 -3.60
CA LYS A 105 6.23 18.58 -4.25
C LYS A 105 5.17 19.68 -4.26
N SER A 106 5.09 20.49 -3.21
CA SER A 106 4.19 21.65 -3.11
C SER A 106 4.73 22.94 -3.69
N GLN A 107 5.85 22.90 -4.41
CA GLN A 107 6.53 24.10 -4.96
C GLN A 107 6.91 25.15 -3.87
N GLY A 108 7.19 24.69 -2.66
CA GLY A 108 7.61 25.51 -1.53
C GLY A 108 6.49 26.06 -0.64
N GLU A 109 5.25 25.68 -0.91
CA GLU A 109 4.09 26.14 -0.13
C GLU A 109 3.94 25.39 1.20
N LEU A 110 4.18 24.07 1.22
CA LEU A 110 4.05 23.25 2.41
C LEU A 110 5.33 23.30 3.26
N ARG A 111 5.18 23.74 4.52
CA ARG A 111 6.22 23.67 5.56
C ARG A 111 5.63 22.93 6.76
N VAL A 112 5.90 21.66 6.82
CA VAL A 112 5.38 20.77 7.85
C VAL A 112 6.51 20.12 8.63
N SER A 113 6.24 19.73 9.88
CA SER A 113 7.12 18.86 10.62
C SER A 113 6.69 17.41 10.42
N TYR A 114 7.62 16.58 9.97
CA TYR A 114 7.41 15.14 9.77
C TYR A 114 8.60 14.40 10.40
N PRO A 115 8.59 14.21 11.73
CA PRO A 115 9.72 13.63 12.44
C PRO A 115 9.98 12.19 11.98
N PRO A 116 11.25 11.81 11.77
CA PRO A 116 11.61 10.46 11.38
C PRO A 116 11.13 9.41 12.38
N PHE A 117 10.58 8.30 11.88
CA PHE A 117 10.18 7.15 12.68
C PHE A 117 10.53 5.84 12.00
N ILE A 118 10.53 4.77 12.77
CA ILE A 118 10.63 3.39 12.29
C ILE A 118 9.48 2.58 12.87
N CYS A 119 9.17 1.46 12.22
CA CYS A 119 8.21 0.49 12.70
C CYS A 119 8.90 -0.83 13.06
N GLN A 120 8.26 -1.65 13.89
CA GLN A 120 8.73 -3.02 14.15
C GLN A 120 8.57 -3.87 12.88
N ALA A 121 9.42 -4.89 12.75
CA ALA A 121 9.31 -5.89 11.67
C ALA A 121 7.89 -6.45 11.57
N ALA A 122 7.50 -6.85 10.36
CA ALA A 122 6.23 -7.51 10.12
C ALA A 122 6.17 -8.89 10.81
N ASP A 123 4.95 -9.32 11.16
CA ASP A 123 4.72 -10.62 11.81
C ASP A 123 4.75 -11.76 10.79
N ILE A 124 4.35 -11.48 9.54
CA ILE A 124 4.30 -12.43 8.44
C ILE A 124 5.03 -11.79 7.26
N VAL A 125 6.03 -12.50 6.73
CA VAL A 125 6.82 -12.04 5.58
C VAL A 125 6.89 -13.10 4.50
N PHE A 126 7.04 -12.66 3.25
CA PHE A 126 7.25 -13.52 2.08
C PHE A 126 8.18 -12.84 1.08
N ASP A 127 8.74 -13.60 0.16
CA ASP A 127 9.66 -13.06 -0.87
C ASP A 127 8.91 -12.72 -2.16
N ASP A 128 8.36 -13.72 -2.86
CA ASP A 128 7.78 -13.52 -4.20
C ASP A 128 6.26 -13.53 -4.20
N ILE A 129 5.65 -14.55 -3.59
CA ILE A 129 4.20 -14.80 -3.63
C ILE A 129 3.71 -15.22 -2.25
N TYR A 130 2.55 -14.70 -1.86
CA TYR A 130 1.83 -15.13 -0.67
C TYR A 130 0.37 -15.39 -0.99
N LEU A 131 -0.12 -16.54 -0.54
CA LEU A 131 -1.52 -16.97 -0.69
C LEU A 131 -2.12 -17.21 0.69
N ALA A 132 -3.26 -16.63 0.94
CA ALA A 132 -4.02 -16.83 2.17
C ALA A 132 -5.52 -16.74 1.93
N THR A 133 -6.27 -17.10 2.95
CA THR A 133 -7.70 -16.82 3.04
C THR A 133 -7.95 -16.02 4.31
N TRP A 134 -8.58 -14.87 4.16
CA TRP A 134 -9.08 -14.08 5.28
C TRP A 134 -10.60 -14.16 5.29
N ARG A 135 -11.16 -14.74 6.37
CA ARG A 135 -12.59 -15.06 6.41
C ARG A 135 -13.00 -15.92 5.20
N SER A 136 -13.83 -15.42 4.31
CA SER A 136 -14.22 -16.12 3.07
C SER A 136 -13.56 -15.56 1.82
N HIS A 137 -12.56 -14.67 1.97
CA HIS A 137 -11.92 -13.95 0.89
C HIS A 137 -10.52 -14.48 0.62
N ALA A 138 -10.24 -14.81 -0.64
CA ALA A 138 -8.92 -15.21 -1.09
C ALA A 138 -8.01 -13.99 -1.22
N ILE A 139 -6.81 -14.07 -0.65
CA ILE A 139 -5.76 -13.05 -0.74
C ILE A 139 -4.61 -13.61 -1.55
N PHE A 140 -4.21 -12.89 -2.58
CA PHE A 140 -3.01 -13.16 -3.37
C PHE A 140 -2.13 -11.92 -3.35
N CYS A 141 -0.90 -12.05 -2.81
CA CYS A 141 0.10 -11.00 -2.86
C CYS A 141 1.24 -11.44 -3.77
N ILE A 142 1.75 -10.54 -4.60
CA ILE A 142 2.85 -10.78 -5.52
C ILE A 142 3.85 -9.63 -5.47
N ALA A 143 5.13 -9.96 -5.36
CA ALA A 143 6.21 -8.97 -5.39
C ALA A 143 6.29 -8.26 -6.75
N ALA A 144 6.42 -6.95 -6.70
CA ALA A 144 6.57 -6.07 -7.84
C ALA A 144 7.63 -5.00 -7.50
N PRO A 145 8.93 -5.37 -7.37
CA PRO A 145 9.95 -4.43 -6.94
C PRO A 145 10.27 -3.39 -8.02
N GLY A 146 10.79 -2.24 -7.59
CA GLY A 146 11.22 -1.17 -8.48
C GLY A 146 10.83 0.22 -8.00
N HIS A 147 9.56 0.48 -7.63
CA HIS A 147 9.21 1.68 -6.88
C HIS A 147 9.90 1.69 -5.52
N THR A 148 9.79 0.58 -4.80
CA THR A 148 10.67 0.21 -3.69
C THR A 148 11.06 -1.27 -3.81
N PRO A 149 12.08 -1.75 -3.04
CA PRO A 149 12.40 -3.18 -2.99
C PRO A 149 11.27 -4.03 -2.42
N GLY A 150 10.48 -3.44 -1.52
CA GLY A 150 9.39 -4.10 -0.82
C GLY A 150 8.03 -4.05 -1.51
N SER A 151 7.92 -3.38 -2.65
CA SER A 151 6.65 -3.17 -3.35
C SER A 151 5.96 -4.49 -3.75
N ILE A 152 4.67 -4.57 -3.47
CA ILE A 152 3.81 -5.70 -3.84
C ILE A 152 2.50 -5.22 -4.46
N CYS A 153 1.87 -6.10 -5.22
CA CYS A 153 0.46 -5.98 -5.60
C CYS A 153 -0.38 -6.98 -4.80
N ILE A 154 -1.57 -6.58 -4.36
CA ILE A 154 -2.48 -7.40 -3.57
C ILE A 154 -3.77 -7.60 -4.36
N ILE A 155 -4.17 -8.85 -4.59
CA ILE A 155 -5.43 -9.17 -5.28
C ILE A 155 -6.35 -9.89 -4.30
N ILE A 156 -7.59 -9.41 -4.21
CA ILE A 156 -8.65 -10.01 -3.38
C ILE A 156 -9.71 -10.62 -4.29
N ASP A 157 -10.02 -11.91 -4.09
CA ASP A 157 -11.06 -12.68 -4.80
C ASP A 157 -10.96 -12.63 -6.33
N GLU A 158 -9.77 -12.40 -6.87
CA GLU A 158 -9.52 -12.19 -8.32
C GLU A 158 -10.33 -11.00 -8.93
N LYS A 159 -10.84 -10.09 -8.09
CA LYS A 159 -11.75 -9.00 -8.49
C LYS A 159 -11.22 -7.61 -8.19
N ILE A 160 -10.42 -7.49 -7.15
CA ILE A 160 -9.93 -6.21 -6.63
C ILE A 160 -8.41 -6.26 -6.56
N LEU A 161 -7.75 -5.24 -7.09
CA LEU A 161 -6.31 -5.03 -7.03
C LEU A 161 -6.00 -3.81 -6.17
N PHE A 162 -5.10 -3.96 -5.20
CA PHE A 162 -4.42 -2.86 -4.53
C PHE A 162 -3.00 -2.84 -5.08
N SER A 163 -2.67 -1.76 -5.79
CA SER A 163 -1.43 -1.68 -6.56
C SER A 163 -0.31 -0.93 -5.85
N GLY A 164 -0.55 -0.39 -4.64
CA GLY A 164 0.39 0.55 -4.05
C GLY A 164 0.66 1.72 -5.02
N ASP A 165 1.88 2.16 -5.11
CA ASP A 165 2.30 3.28 -5.94
C ASP A 165 2.56 2.92 -7.41
N TYR A 166 1.88 1.87 -7.85
CA TYR A 166 1.73 1.56 -9.27
C TYR A 166 0.35 2.00 -9.76
N PHE A 167 0.27 2.38 -11.04
CA PHE A 167 -0.97 2.78 -11.71
C PHE A 167 -1.69 3.98 -11.04
N ILE A 168 -0.93 4.92 -10.48
CA ILE A 168 -1.51 6.18 -9.99
C ILE A 168 -2.01 6.97 -11.21
N PRO A 169 -3.31 7.32 -11.29
CA PRO A 169 -3.85 7.97 -12.48
C PRO A 169 -3.14 9.28 -12.82
N GLY A 170 -2.60 9.35 -14.02
CA GLY A 170 -1.90 10.55 -14.53
C GLY A 170 -0.47 10.72 -14.04
N GLU A 171 0.09 9.75 -13.31
CA GLU A 171 1.47 9.80 -12.83
C GLU A 171 2.30 8.64 -13.41
N GLU A 172 3.57 8.91 -13.69
CA GLU A 172 4.56 7.86 -13.99
C GLU A 172 5.02 7.18 -12.70
N VAL A 173 5.44 5.91 -12.81
CA VAL A 173 6.00 5.19 -11.66
C VAL A 173 7.30 5.86 -11.22
N ILE A 174 7.36 6.26 -9.97
CA ILE A 174 8.54 6.94 -9.39
C ILE A 174 9.51 5.88 -8.89
N THR A 175 10.71 5.81 -9.52
CA THR A 175 11.79 4.88 -9.14
C THR A 175 13.02 5.59 -8.57
N ARG A 176 12.96 6.93 -8.42
CA ARG A 176 14.08 7.77 -7.94
C ARG A 176 14.03 8.13 -6.46
N LEU A 177 13.01 7.66 -5.74
CA LEU A 177 12.90 7.83 -4.29
C LEU A 177 13.77 6.81 -3.54
N PRO A 178 14.04 6.99 -2.24
CA PRO A 178 14.82 6.04 -1.45
C PRO A 178 14.32 4.61 -1.60
N GLY A 179 15.24 3.71 -1.95
CA GLY A 179 14.92 2.31 -2.24
C GLY A 179 14.50 2.04 -3.68
N GLY A 180 14.08 3.05 -4.45
CA GLY A 180 13.69 2.87 -5.85
C GLY A 180 14.87 2.51 -6.75
N ASP A 181 14.58 1.69 -7.79
CA ASP A 181 15.55 1.23 -8.78
C ASP A 181 14.87 1.02 -10.13
N GLU A 182 15.24 1.87 -11.09
CA GLU A 182 14.66 1.83 -12.44
C GLU A 182 15.01 0.53 -13.18
N ALA A 183 16.22 0.01 -13.00
CA ALA A 183 16.62 -1.22 -13.68
C ALA A 183 15.85 -2.43 -13.13
N VAL A 184 15.64 -2.49 -11.83
CA VAL A 184 14.79 -3.51 -11.19
C VAL A 184 13.34 -3.36 -11.64
N TYR A 185 12.82 -2.14 -11.69
CA TYR A 185 11.47 -1.88 -12.20
C TYR A 185 11.28 -2.38 -13.64
N GLU A 186 12.22 -2.04 -14.55
CA GLU A 186 12.15 -2.47 -15.94
C GLU A 186 12.23 -3.99 -16.10
N GLN A 187 13.10 -4.66 -15.33
CA GLN A 187 13.36 -6.09 -15.45
C GLN A 187 12.36 -6.97 -14.70
N GLN A 188 11.95 -6.57 -13.49
CA GLN A 188 11.14 -7.38 -12.59
C GLN A 188 9.75 -6.77 -12.35
N GLY A 189 9.68 -5.50 -11.92
CA GLY A 189 8.42 -4.83 -11.64
C GLY A 189 7.46 -4.87 -12.82
N LYS A 190 7.90 -4.42 -13.98
CA LYS A 190 7.07 -4.47 -15.20
C LYS A 190 6.65 -5.88 -15.60
N ALA A 191 7.48 -6.90 -15.37
CA ALA A 191 7.12 -8.28 -15.66
C ALA A 191 5.91 -8.72 -14.81
N THR A 192 5.94 -8.42 -13.51
CA THR A 192 4.80 -8.69 -12.62
C THR A 192 3.56 -7.90 -13.03
N LEU A 193 3.70 -6.58 -13.29
CA LEU A 193 2.56 -5.72 -13.65
C LEU A 193 1.90 -6.14 -14.97
N ARG A 194 2.67 -6.63 -15.94
CA ARG A 194 2.13 -7.21 -17.20
C ARG A 194 1.24 -8.42 -16.93
N CYS A 195 1.60 -9.27 -15.98
CA CYS A 195 0.87 -10.50 -15.65
C CYS A 195 -0.41 -10.27 -14.83
N LEU A 196 -0.63 -9.08 -14.26
CA LEU A 196 -1.85 -8.79 -13.50
C LEU A 196 -3.09 -8.99 -14.36
N PRO A 197 -4.19 -9.52 -13.80
CA PRO A 197 -5.42 -9.75 -14.55
C PRO A 197 -6.04 -8.42 -15.04
N THR A 198 -6.70 -8.46 -16.19
CA THR A 198 -7.49 -7.35 -16.73
C THR A 198 -8.74 -7.89 -17.45
N PRO A 199 -9.90 -7.22 -17.32
CA PRO A 199 -10.13 -6.03 -16.50
C PRO A 199 -10.19 -6.35 -15.00
N ILE A 200 -9.66 -5.46 -14.15
CA ILE A 200 -9.74 -5.59 -12.69
C ILE A 200 -9.96 -4.22 -12.04
N LEU A 201 -10.82 -4.16 -11.00
CA LEU A 201 -11.04 -2.94 -10.22
C LEU A 201 -9.79 -2.67 -9.38
N THR A 202 -9.17 -1.51 -9.59
CA THR A 202 -7.87 -1.17 -9.01
C THR A 202 -7.97 0.01 -8.07
N TYR A 203 -7.35 -0.14 -6.91
CA TYR A 203 -7.24 0.82 -5.82
C TYR A 203 -5.74 1.16 -5.63
N PRO A 204 -5.27 2.29 -6.18
CA PRO A 204 -3.86 2.69 -6.08
C PRO A 204 -3.53 3.33 -4.74
N GLY A 205 -2.23 3.45 -4.44
CA GLY A 205 -1.73 4.11 -3.24
C GLY A 205 -2.07 5.60 -3.15
N HIS A 206 -2.30 6.25 -4.29
CA HIS A 206 -2.75 7.65 -4.39
C HIS A 206 -3.81 7.80 -5.49
N GLY A 207 -4.66 8.81 -5.35
CA GLY A 207 -5.71 9.11 -6.32
C GLY A 207 -6.93 8.19 -6.24
N GLY A 208 -7.80 8.27 -7.24
CA GLY A 208 -9.06 7.53 -7.27
C GLY A 208 -8.92 6.10 -7.81
N HIS A 209 -9.84 5.21 -7.42
CA HIS A 209 -9.93 3.87 -7.99
C HIS A 209 -10.45 3.89 -9.44
N PHE A 210 -10.09 2.88 -10.22
CA PHE A 210 -10.46 2.76 -11.63
C PHE A 210 -10.45 1.28 -12.06
N ILE A 211 -10.84 1.01 -13.29
CA ILE A 211 -10.71 -0.33 -13.88
C ILE A 211 -9.42 -0.40 -14.69
N LEU A 212 -8.46 -1.23 -14.25
CA LEU A 212 -7.25 -1.52 -15.00
C LEU A 212 -7.62 -2.38 -16.22
N THR A 213 -7.38 -1.85 -17.41
CA THR A 213 -7.56 -2.54 -18.69
C THR A 213 -6.23 -2.73 -19.41
N GLN A 214 -6.23 -3.43 -20.53
CA GLN A 214 -5.02 -3.55 -21.36
C GLN A 214 -4.60 -2.20 -21.95
N GLU A 215 -5.55 -1.31 -22.23
CA GLU A 215 -5.27 0.04 -22.73
C GLU A 215 -4.53 0.85 -21.66
N VAL A 216 -5.03 0.83 -20.42
CA VAL A 216 -4.36 1.50 -19.29
C VAL A 216 -2.95 0.94 -19.08
N LYS A 217 -2.77 -0.39 -19.13
CA LYS A 217 -1.41 -0.97 -19.01
C LYS A 217 -0.45 -0.43 -20.07
N LYS A 218 -0.92 -0.20 -21.29
CA LYS A 218 -0.08 0.36 -22.37
C LYS A 218 0.37 1.79 -22.07
N GLU A 219 -0.44 2.59 -21.39
CA GLU A 219 -0.06 3.95 -20.95
C GLU A 219 1.16 3.92 -20.02
N TYR A 220 1.31 2.84 -19.23
CA TYR A 220 2.48 2.59 -18.36
C TYR A 220 3.61 1.79 -19.06
N GLY A 221 3.57 1.63 -20.36
CA GLY A 221 4.61 0.90 -21.11
C GLY A 221 4.63 -0.62 -20.84
N LEU A 222 3.49 -1.18 -20.49
CA LEU A 222 3.33 -2.62 -20.19
C LEU A 222 2.67 -3.33 -21.38
N TYR A 223 3.51 -3.77 -22.34
CA TYR A 223 3.08 -4.49 -23.55
C TYR A 223 3.24 -5.98 -23.40
#